data_324a0a789e3b59cd224621b7d15e8768
#
_entry.id   324a0a789e3b59cd224621b7d15e8768
#
_cell.length_a   1.000
_cell.length_b   1.000
_cell.length_c   1.000
_cell.angle_alpha   90.00
_cell.angle_beta   90.00
_cell.angle_gamma   90.00
#
_symmetry.space_group_name_H-M   'P 1'
#
loop_
_entity.id
_entity.type
_entity.pdbx_description
1 polymer ?
#
loop_
_entity_poly.entity_id
_entity_poly.type
_entity_poly.pdbx_seq_one_letter_code
_entity_poly.pdbx_strand_id
1 'polypeptide(L)'
;TDASVSAEILTPAEHLAITEKGFCYSSVNAVPTVADTKKVSSTQGNSITASLTGLADHTKYYICAYVVNDKGTYYGAVHEFTTKEGVTVGATFISDITQTSAVASSEILSDAGREVQEKGFCYSITTPEPTSADQKVTSDAESSLITAAITGLSSNLKCYIRAYVKNARAYHYGKVTSFTTPSEKAGEPVDLGLSVKWSNWNVGASSVEEYGGLYTWGDPTGTLVNSAGPGVNAGG
;
A
#
# COMPACT_ATOMS: atom_id res chain seq x y z
N THR A 1 0.08 4.92 16.70
CA THR A 1 1.20 5.06 17.66
C THR A 1 0.69 4.86 19.10
N ASP A 2 1.59 4.48 20.03
CA ASP A 2 1.26 4.25 21.44
C ASP A 2 2.22 5.02 22.32
N ALA A 3 1.78 5.33 23.54
CA ALA A 3 2.58 5.94 24.58
C ALA A 3 2.30 5.27 25.94
N SER A 4 3.34 5.01 26.71
CA SER A 4 3.22 4.63 28.11
C SER A 4 3.36 5.86 28.98
N VAL A 5 2.43 6.04 29.93
CA VAL A 5 2.37 7.21 30.80
C VAL A 5 2.27 6.78 32.26
N SER A 6 2.91 7.55 33.14
CA SER A 6 2.89 7.32 34.58
C SER A 6 2.81 8.63 35.34
N ALA A 7 2.16 8.58 36.49
CA ALA A 7 2.10 9.67 37.46
C ALA A 7 1.98 9.09 38.88
N GLU A 8 2.19 9.91 39.90
CA GLU A 8 2.05 9.55 41.27
C GLU A 8 1.17 10.55 42.01
N ILE A 9 0.35 10.07 42.95
CA ILE A 9 -0.46 10.90 43.84
C ILE A 9 0.42 11.26 45.01
N LEU A 10 0.90 12.52 45.06
CA LEU A 10 1.86 13.01 46.07
C LEU A 10 1.24 13.24 47.44
N THR A 11 -0.02 13.67 47.47
CA THR A 11 -0.76 13.93 48.71
C THR A 11 -2.04 13.12 48.71
N PRO A 12 -2.00 11.82 49.09
CA PRO A 12 -3.22 11.06 49.22
C PRO A 12 -4.06 11.72 50.34
N ALA A 13 -5.32 12.01 50.02
CA ALA A 13 -6.26 12.48 51.03
C ALA A 13 -6.49 11.30 52.01
N GLU A 14 -5.95 11.41 53.19
CA GLU A 14 -5.93 10.31 54.19
C GLU A 14 -7.32 9.76 54.56
N HIS A 15 -8.40 10.44 54.12
CA HIS A 15 -9.77 10.08 54.48
C HIS A 15 -10.76 10.07 53.29
N LEU A 16 -10.32 10.30 52.05
CA LEU A 16 -11.20 10.32 50.89
C LEU A 16 -10.90 9.15 49.96
N ALA A 17 -11.84 8.27 49.81
CA ALA A 17 -11.69 7.11 48.90
C ALA A 17 -11.62 7.58 47.46
N ILE A 18 -10.55 7.24 46.75
CA ILE A 18 -10.43 7.46 45.31
C ILE A 18 -11.34 6.44 44.60
N THR A 19 -12.29 6.93 43.84
CA THR A 19 -13.24 6.12 43.07
C THR A 19 -12.76 5.81 41.68
N GLU A 20 -12.01 6.75 41.06
CA GLU A 20 -11.42 6.57 39.73
C GLU A 20 -10.10 7.37 39.63
N LYS A 21 -9.14 6.90 38.88
CA LYS A 21 -7.92 7.62 38.54
C LYS A 21 -7.43 7.22 37.14
N GLY A 22 -6.69 8.08 36.48
CA GLY A 22 -6.21 7.84 35.13
C GLY A 22 -5.57 9.05 34.49
N PHE A 23 -5.65 9.08 33.16
CA PHE A 23 -5.17 10.19 32.33
C PHE A 23 -6.26 10.70 31.41
N CYS A 24 -6.34 12.02 31.26
CA CYS A 24 -7.08 12.70 30.21
C CYS A 24 -6.10 13.22 29.16
N TYR A 25 -6.43 13.10 27.90
CA TYR A 25 -5.55 13.58 26.82
C TYR A 25 -6.36 14.06 25.60
N SER A 26 -5.78 15.02 24.87
CA SER A 26 -6.38 15.61 23.68
C SER A 26 -5.28 16.11 22.73
N SER A 27 -5.52 16.03 21.44
CA SER A 27 -4.66 16.66 20.41
C SER A 27 -5.10 18.08 20.08
N VAL A 28 -6.25 18.51 20.59
CA VAL A 28 -6.87 19.81 20.27
C VAL A 28 -6.98 20.70 21.51
N ASN A 29 -7.39 20.14 22.64
CA ASN A 29 -7.56 20.87 23.89
C ASN A 29 -6.25 20.89 24.68
N ALA A 30 -5.68 22.08 24.87
CA ALA A 30 -4.41 22.25 25.61
C ALA A 30 -4.55 22.01 27.13
N VAL A 31 -5.77 21.96 27.67
CA VAL A 31 -6.03 21.65 29.09
C VAL A 31 -7.09 20.53 29.12
N PRO A 32 -6.68 19.27 28.87
CA PRO A 32 -7.61 18.17 28.77
C PRO A 32 -8.27 17.87 30.13
N THR A 33 -9.55 17.48 30.07
CA THR A 33 -10.37 17.11 31.23
C THR A 33 -10.97 15.72 31.04
N VAL A 34 -11.72 15.23 32.02
CA VAL A 34 -12.47 13.95 31.90
C VAL A 34 -13.55 13.96 30.83
N ALA A 35 -13.89 15.15 30.26
CA ALA A 35 -14.79 15.28 29.13
C ALA A 35 -14.09 15.01 27.78
N ASP A 36 -12.75 15.08 27.73
CA ASP A 36 -11.92 14.69 26.59
C ASP A 36 -11.70 13.17 26.58
N THR A 37 -10.77 12.70 25.78
CA THR A 37 -10.43 11.27 25.80
C THR A 37 -9.76 10.92 27.11
N LYS A 38 -10.27 9.92 27.81
CA LYS A 38 -9.68 9.44 29.08
C LYS A 38 -9.25 7.97 29.02
N LYS A 39 -8.22 7.64 29.78
CA LYS A 39 -7.75 6.27 30.03
C LYS A 39 -7.69 6.03 31.52
N VAL A 40 -8.58 5.16 32.02
CA VAL A 40 -8.63 4.77 33.44
C VAL A 40 -7.43 3.87 33.74
N SER A 41 -6.81 4.09 34.90
CA SER A 41 -5.73 3.27 35.44
C SER A 41 -6.29 2.23 36.42
N SER A 42 -5.86 0.98 36.26
CA SER A 42 -6.18 -0.11 37.20
C SER A 42 -5.08 -0.35 38.24
N THR A 43 -4.03 0.46 38.25
CA THR A 43 -2.89 0.32 39.17
C THR A 43 -3.33 0.56 40.61
N GLN A 44 -2.89 -0.26 41.53
CA GLN A 44 -3.19 -0.10 42.95
C GLN A 44 -2.31 0.98 43.61
N GLY A 45 -2.75 1.46 44.79
CA GLY A 45 -2.00 2.46 45.57
C GLY A 45 -1.97 3.84 44.92
N ASN A 46 -0.89 4.60 45.16
CA ASN A 46 -0.74 5.99 44.74
C ASN A 46 -0.23 6.14 43.28
N SER A 47 0.21 5.06 42.66
CA SER A 47 0.66 5.08 41.27
C SER A 47 -0.49 5.14 40.28
N ILE A 48 -0.35 5.89 39.19
CA ILE A 48 -1.27 5.95 38.07
C ILE A 48 -0.45 5.57 36.84
N THR A 49 -0.80 4.47 36.17
CA THR A 49 -0.13 4.06 34.93
C THR A 49 -1.15 3.74 33.87
N ALA A 50 -0.85 4.05 32.62
CA ALA A 50 -1.69 3.67 31.49
C ALA A 50 -0.86 3.51 30.21
N SER A 51 -1.36 2.66 29.30
CA SER A 51 -0.90 2.61 27.92
C SER A 51 -1.95 3.27 27.03
N LEU A 52 -1.58 4.36 26.38
CA LEU A 52 -2.39 5.06 25.41
C LEU A 52 -2.14 4.40 24.05
N THR A 53 -3.19 3.94 23.38
CA THR A 53 -3.12 3.23 22.10
C THR A 53 -3.95 3.94 21.04
N GLY A 54 -3.63 3.74 19.76
CA GLY A 54 -4.38 4.32 18.66
C GLY A 54 -4.18 5.83 18.50
N LEU A 55 -3.10 6.37 19.04
CA LEU A 55 -2.76 7.78 18.84
C LEU A 55 -2.40 8.03 17.37
N ALA A 56 -2.79 9.18 16.83
CA ALA A 56 -2.38 9.63 15.52
C ALA A 56 -0.85 9.81 15.46
N ASP A 57 -0.27 9.50 14.33
CA ASP A 57 1.17 9.64 14.11
C ASP A 57 1.55 11.13 13.94
N HIS A 58 2.78 11.51 14.27
CA HIS A 58 3.33 12.85 14.16
C HIS A 58 2.38 13.93 14.72
N THR A 59 1.73 13.63 15.83
CA THR A 59 0.69 14.47 16.41
C THR A 59 1.05 14.89 17.83
N LYS A 60 0.93 16.18 18.12
CA LYS A 60 1.09 16.73 19.46
C LYS A 60 -0.13 16.41 20.30
N TYR A 61 0.10 15.91 21.50
CA TYR A 61 -0.92 15.65 22.52
C TYR A 61 -0.61 16.39 23.80
N TYR A 62 -1.67 16.87 24.45
CA TYR A 62 -1.67 17.38 25.82
C TYR A 62 -2.27 16.29 26.72
N ILE A 63 -1.68 16.09 27.90
CA ILE A 63 -2.08 15.05 28.84
C ILE A 63 -1.97 15.54 30.26
N CYS A 64 -2.92 15.15 31.11
CA CYS A 64 -2.82 15.31 32.55
C CYS A 64 -3.34 14.06 33.28
N ALA A 65 -2.77 13.77 34.43
CA ALA A 65 -3.35 12.78 35.34
C ALA A 65 -4.61 13.36 36.01
N TYR A 66 -5.55 12.50 36.33
CA TYR A 66 -6.74 12.88 37.13
C TYR A 66 -7.04 11.86 38.20
N VAL A 67 -7.73 12.33 39.25
CA VAL A 67 -8.26 11.53 40.35
C VAL A 67 -9.68 12.00 40.64
N VAL A 68 -10.59 11.05 40.88
CA VAL A 68 -11.98 11.33 41.26
C VAL A 68 -12.21 10.78 42.68
N ASN A 69 -12.88 11.57 43.50
CA ASN A 69 -13.38 11.17 44.80
C ASN A 69 -14.78 11.74 45.05
N ASP A 70 -15.33 11.60 46.26
CA ASP A 70 -16.66 12.10 46.66
C ASP A 70 -16.80 13.63 46.63
N LYS A 71 -15.69 14.39 46.56
CA LYS A 71 -15.68 15.86 46.51
C LYS A 71 -15.53 16.39 45.08
N GLY A 72 -15.10 15.57 44.15
CA GLY A 72 -14.96 15.96 42.74
C GLY A 72 -13.77 15.36 42.00
N THR A 73 -13.45 15.96 40.88
CA THR A 73 -12.33 15.56 40.02
C THR A 73 -11.18 16.54 40.16
N TYR A 74 -9.99 16.03 40.39
CA TYR A 74 -8.76 16.79 40.54
C TYR A 74 -7.80 16.41 39.42
N TYR A 75 -7.07 17.38 38.91
CA TYR A 75 -6.16 17.23 37.78
C TYR A 75 -4.74 17.60 38.19
N GLY A 76 -3.80 16.81 37.70
CA GLY A 76 -2.36 17.14 37.78
C GLY A 76 -1.94 18.18 36.76
N ALA A 77 -0.64 18.50 36.74
CA ALA A 77 -0.07 19.37 35.74
C ALA A 77 -0.28 18.81 34.33
N VAL A 78 -0.51 19.71 33.36
CA VAL A 78 -0.57 19.34 31.96
C VAL A 78 0.85 19.17 31.42
N HIS A 79 1.08 18.07 30.73
CA HIS A 79 2.29 17.80 29.97
C HIS A 79 1.95 17.66 28.48
N GLU A 80 2.93 17.87 27.64
CA GLU A 80 2.78 17.69 26.20
C GLU A 80 3.81 16.67 25.68
N PHE A 81 3.42 15.93 24.65
CA PHE A 81 4.32 15.06 23.89
C PHE A 81 3.87 15.00 22.43
N THR A 82 4.82 14.72 21.54
CA THR A 82 4.51 14.48 20.12
C THR A 82 4.78 13.01 19.80
N THR A 83 3.82 12.37 19.19
CA THR A 83 3.99 11.01 18.71
C THR A 83 5.02 10.96 17.58
N LYS A 84 5.73 9.84 17.45
CA LYS A 84 6.68 9.63 16.36
C LYS A 84 5.96 9.57 15.01
N GLU A 85 6.69 9.80 13.94
CA GLU A 85 6.19 9.51 12.59
C GLU A 85 5.73 8.06 12.48
N GLY A 86 4.68 7.85 11.70
CA GLY A 86 4.20 6.52 11.34
C GLY A 86 5.09 5.83 10.31
N VAL A 87 4.73 4.61 9.96
CA VAL A 87 5.34 3.91 8.83
C VAL A 87 5.01 4.66 7.54
N THR A 88 6.04 5.06 6.81
CA THR A 88 5.92 5.81 5.55
C THR A 88 6.60 5.03 4.43
N VAL A 89 5.86 4.78 3.37
CA VAL A 89 6.34 4.08 2.17
C VAL A 89 6.48 5.09 1.04
N GLY A 90 7.61 5.04 0.35
CA GLY A 90 7.95 5.93 -0.75
C GLY A 90 7.09 5.72 -2.00
N ALA A 91 7.37 6.51 -3.04
CA ALA A 91 6.74 6.35 -4.33
C ALA A 91 7.11 5.01 -4.97
N THR A 92 6.17 4.43 -5.73
CA THR A 92 6.42 3.23 -6.52
C THR A 92 6.86 3.61 -7.92
N PHE A 93 8.02 3.09 -8.35
CA PHE A 93 8.58 3.22 -9.69
C PHE A 93 8.43 1.91 -10.44
N ILE A 94 8.16 1.98 -11.74
CA ILE A 94 7.99 0.82 -12.60
C ILE A 94 9.01 0.89 -13.73
N SER A 95 9.74 -0.21 -13.94
CA SER A 95 10.71 -0.39 -15.02
C SER A 95 10.50 -1.72 -15.74
N ASP A 96 11.26 -1.94 -16.80
CA ASP A 96 11.32 -3.21 -17.54
C ASP A 96 9.94 -3.78 -17.89
N ILE A 97 9.05 -2.89 -18.35
CA ILE A 97 7.68 -3.26 -18.71
C ILE A 97 7.72 -4.08 -20.01
N THR A 98 7.26 -5.31 -19.94
CA THR A 98 7.04 -6.21 -21.08
C THR A 98 5.55 -6.47 -21.27
N GLN A 99 5.19 -7.29 -22.24
CA GLN A 99 3.79 -7.70 -22.45
C GLN A 99 3.21 -8.48 -21.27
N THR A 100 4.05 -9.17 -20.50
CA THR A 100 3.61 -10.09 -19.46
C THR A 100 4.24 -9.85 -18.09
N SER A 101 5.11 -8.84 -17.97
CA SER A 101 5.81 -8.53 -16.74
C SER A 101 6.20 -7.07 -16.60
N ALA A 102 6.54 -6.67 -15.38
CA ALA A 102 7.19 -5.40 -15.06
C ALA A 102 8.02 -5.56 -13.78
N VAL A 103 8.98 -4.67 -13.55
CA VAL A 103 9.71 -4.59 -12.28
C VAL A 103 9.20 -3.37 -11.52
N ALA A 104 8.85 -3.58 -10.26
CA ALA A 104 8.44 -2.51 -9.35
C ALA A 104 9.52 -2.28 -8.30
N SER A 105 9.78 -1.00 -7.97
CA SER A 105 10.69 -0.59 -6.90
C SER A 105 10.10 0.54 -6.05
N SER A 106 10.42 0.54 -4.77
CA SER A 106 10.04 1.55 -3.78
C SER A 106 10.99 1.50 -2.61
N GLU A 107 10.79 2.36 -1.63
CA GLU A 107 11.61 2.43 -0.42
C GLU A 107 10.75 2.66 0.82
N ILE A 108 11.15 2.09 1.97
CA ILE A 108 10.60 2.42 3.28
C ILE A 108 11.27 3.70 3.75
N LEU A 109 10.55 4.82 3.79
CA LEU A 109 11.06 6.11 4.25
C LEU A 109 11.13 6.19 5.78
N SER A 110 10.20 5.52 6.46
CA SER A 110 10.17 5.36 7.91
C SER A 110 9.46 4.06 8.29
N ASP A 111 10.05 3.28 9.16
CA ASP A 111 9.41 2.11 9.79
C ASP A 111 8.80 2.45 11.16
N ALA A 112 8.90 3.70 11.59
CA ALA A 112 8.49 4.17 12.92
C ALA A 112 9.19 3.43 14.09
N GLY A 113 10.38 2.86 13.85
CA GLY A 113 11.11 2.03 14.81
C GLY A 113 10.40 0.68 15.10
N ARG A 114 9.64 0.16 14.15
CA ARG A 114 8.91 -1.11 14.27
C ARG A 114 9.51 -2.17 13.36
N GLU A 115 9.46 -3.40 13.81
CA GLU A 115 9.87 -4.54 12.98
C GLU A 115 8.96 -4.66 11.75
N VAL A 116 9.59 -4.71 10.58
CA VAL A 116 8.94 -5.00 9.31
C VAL A 116 8.83 -6.51 9.15
N GLN A 117 7.61 -7.03 9.18
CA GLN A 117 7.35 -8.47 9.05
C GLN A 117 7.25 -8.91 7.59
N GLU A 118 6.75 -8.05 6.71
CA GLU A 118 6.57 -8.31 5.29
C GLU A 118 6.56 -6.99 4.53
N LYS A 119 7.11 -6.97 3.34
CA LYS A 119 7.07 -5.84 2.41
C LYS A 119 6.95 -6.31 0.98
N GLY A 120 6.43 -5.48 0.10
CA GLY A 120 6.22 -5.84 -1.30
C GLY A 120 5.28 -4.88 -2.01
N PHE A 121 4.54 -5.42 -2.99
CA PHE A 121 3.58 -4.66 -3.78
C PHE A 121 2.22 -5.35 -3.82
N CYS A 122 1.15 -4.55 -3.68
CA CYS A 122 -0.22 -4.95 -4.01
C CYS A 122 -0.56 -4.38 -5.39
N TYR A 123 -1.20 -5.18 -6.25
CA TYR A 123 -1.57 -4.74 -7.59
C TYR A 123 -2.90 -5.32 -8.03
N SER A 124 -3.58 -4.61 -8.93
CA SER A 124 -4.88 -5.00 -9.46
C SER A 124 -5.11 -4.38 -10.83
N ILE A 125 -5.86 -5.07 -11.67
CA ILE A 125 -6.29 -4.57 -12.99
C ILE A 125 -7.68 -3.94 -12.94
N THR A 126 -8.41 -4.12 -11.84
CA THR A 126 -9.79 -3.65 -11.65
C THR A 126 -9.92 -2.65 -10.52
N THR A 127 -9.12 -2.79 -9.46
CA THR A 127 -9.17 -1.96 -8.25
C THR A 127 -8.16 -0.82 -8.36
N PRO A 128 -8.58 0.46 -8.44
CA PRO A 128 -7.66 1.60 -8.55
C PRO A 128 -6.76 1.79 -7.33
N GLU A 129 -7.18 1.34 -6.16
CA GLU A 129 -6.41 1.37 -4.90
C GLU A 129 -6.22 -0.04 -4.35
N PRO A 130 -5.29 -0.85 -4.93
CA PRO A 130 -5.09 -2.22 -4.52
C PRO A 130 -4.65 -2.33 -3.06
N THR A 131 -5.11 -3.36 -2.37
CA THR A 131 -4.82 -3.66 -0.97
C THR A 131 -4.20 -5.05 -0.82
N SER A 132 -3.89 -5.46 0.40
CA SER A 132 -3.44 -6.83 0.69
C SER A 132 -4.47 -7.92 0.39
N ALA A 133 -5.72 -7.55 0.07
CA ALA A 133 -6.78 -8.47 -0.37
C ALA A 133 -6.75 -8.73 -1.89
N ASP A 134 -6.08 -7.85 -2.65
CA ASP A 134 -5.84 -8.01 -4.09
C ASP A 134 -4.61 -8.90 -4.34
N GLN A 135 -4.12 -8.93 -5.58
CA GLN A 135 -2.88 -9.64 -5.88
C GLN A 135 -1.69 -8.95 -5.19
N LYS A 136 -0.78 -9.74 -4.68
CA LYS A 136 0.43 -9.22 -4.05
C LYS A 136 1.67 -10.04 -4.41
N VAL A 137 2.81 -9.36 -4.39
CA VAL A 137 4.14 -9.96 -4.49
C VAL A 137 4.99 -9.44 -3.35
N THR A 138 5.70 -10.33 -2.67
CA THR A 138 6.63 -9.99 -1.60
C THR A 138 7.99 -9.58 -2.16
N SER A 139 8.70 -8.77 -1.40
CA SER A 139 10.08 -8.38 -1.67
C SER A 139 10.99 -8.95 -0.61
N ASP A 140 12.00 -9.69 -1.04
CA ASP A 140 13.07 -10.21 -0.17
C ASP A 140 14.30 -9.27 -0.14
N ALA A 141 14.20 -8.09 -0.76
CA ALA A 141 15.28 -7.10 -0.75
C ALA A 141 15.62 -6.70 0.69
N GLU A 142 16.90 -6.57 0.97
CA GLU A 142 17.37 -6.20 2.30
C GLU A 142 17.14 -4.69 2.58
N SER A 143 17.23 -4.29 3.85
CA SER A 143 17.13 -2.92 4.30
C SER A 143 15.79 -2.25 3.95
N SER A 144 15.82 -0.95 3.63
CA SER A 144 14.63 -0.14 3.28
C SER A 144 14.11 -0.38 1.87
N LEU A 145 14.88 -1.01 0.98
CA LEU A 145 14.49 -1.22 -0.41
C LEU A 145 13.34 -2.24 -0.52
N ILE A 146 12.38 -1.93 -1.39
CA ILE A 146 11.30 -2.83 -1.80
C ILE A 146 11.43 -3.01 -3.31
N THR A 147 11.69 -4.22 -3.80
CA THR A 147 11.73 -4.51 -5.23
C THR A 147 11.14 -5.88 -5.50
N ALA A 148 10.40 -6.01 -6.58
CA ALA A 148 9.83 -7.28 -7.02
C ALA A 148 9.49 -7.27 -8.50
N ALA A 149 9.53 -8.44 -9.13
CA ALA A 149 9.03 -8.66 -10.47
C ALA A 149 7.53 -9.02 -10.41
N ILE A 150 6.74 -8.29 -11.16
CA ILE A 150 5.31 -8.58 -11.39
C ILE A 150 5.24 -9.40 -12.66
N THR A 151 4.73 -10.61 -12.61
CA THR A 151 4.67 -11.55 -13.74
C THR A 151 3.25 -12.07 -13.96
N GLY A 152 3.01 -12.71 -15.10
CA GLY A 152 1.70 -13.26 -15.43
C GLY A 152 0.66 -12.21 -15.83
N LEU A 153 1.12 -11.04 -16.27
CA LEU A 153 0.24 -10.00 -16.83
C LEU A 153 -0.17 -10.38 -18.26
N SER A 154 -1.24 -9.76 -18.74
CA SER A 154 -1.63 -9.82 -20.16
C SER A 154 -1.16 -8.58 -20.89
N SER A 155 -0.98 -8.67 -22.20
CA SER A 155 -0.65 -7.52 -23.06
C SER A 155 -1.78 -6.49 -23.11
N ASN A 156 -1.45 -5.23 -23.40
CA ASN A 156 -2.39 -4.10 -23.49
C ASN A 156 -3.28 -3.92 -22.24
N LEU A 157 -2.74 -4.21 -21.05
CA LEU A 157 -3.49 -4.20 -19.80
C LEU A 157 -3.02 -3.09 -18.87
N LYS A 158 -3.94 -2.28 -18.39
CA LYS A 158 -3.66 -1.29 -17.34
C LYS A 158 -3.64 -1.96 -15.97
N CYS A 159 -2.57 -1.76 -15.23
CA CYS A 159 -2.37 -2.27 -13.88
C CYS A 159 -2.17 -1.12 -12.90
N TYR A 160 -2.89 -1.15 -11.77
CA TYR A 160 -2.68 -0.26 -10.63
C TYR A 160 -1.82 -0.99 -9.59
N ILE A 161 -0.86 -0.31 -9.01
CA ILE A 161 0.11 -0.90 -8.09
C ILE A 161 0.53 0.10 -7.02
N ARG A 162 0.80 -0.37 -5.83
CA ARG A 162 1.45 0.38 -4.76
C ARG A 162 2.30 -0.53 -3.87
N ALA A 163 3.37 0.01 -3.33
CA ALA A 163 4.17 -0.67 -2.34
C ALA A 163 3.42 -0.77 -1.01
N TYR A 164 3.72 -1.82 -0.24
CA TYR A 164 3.22 -1.97 1.13
C TYR A 164 4.33 -2.42 2.08
N VAL A 165 4.14 -2.10 3.34
CA VAL A 165 4.88 -2.62 4.48
C VAL A 165 3.89 -3.14 5.51
N LYS A 166 4.12 -4.35 6.02
CA LYS A 166 3.34 -4.96 7.09
C LYS A 166 4.17 -5.05 8.35
N ASN A 167 3.62 -4.64 9.46
CA ASN A 167 4.14 -4.87 10.79
C ASN A 167 3.09 -5.63 11.64
N ALA A 168 3.37 -5.86 12.93
CA ALA A 168 2.48 -6.57 13.84
C ALA A 168 1.08 -5.93 14.02
N ARG A 169 0.87 -4.68 13.55
CA ARG A 169 -0.38 -3.94 13.74
C ARG A 169 -1.22 -3.81 12.48
N ALA A 170 -0.58 -3.51 11.34
CA ALA A 170 -1.30 -3.17 10.11
C ALA A 170 -0.43 -3.31 8.86
N TYR A 171 -1.10 -3.25 7.72
CA TYR A 171 -0.50 -2.93 6.43
C TYR A 171 -0.45 -1.40 6.26
N HIS A 172 0.68 -0.90 5.82
CA HIS A 172 0.92 0.50 5.47
C HIS A 172 1.22 0.59 3.98
N TYR A 173 0.54 1.47 3.28
CA TYR A 173 0.60 1.53 1.83
C TYR A 173 1.23 2.84 1.35
N GLY A 174 2.04 2.74 0.31
CA GLY A 174 2.53 3.89 -0.47
C GLY A 174 1.45 4.45 -1.40
N LYS A 175 1.80 5.49 -2.14
CA LYS A 175 0.91 6.05 -3.17
C LYS A 175 0.73 5.05 -4.31
N VAL A 176 -0.48 5.04 -4.86
CA VAL A 176 -0.78 4.24 -6.06
C VAL A 176 -0.10 4.86 -7.27
N THR A 177 0.47 4.01 -8.10
CA THR A 177 0.85 4.33 -9.49
C THR A 177 0.15 3.36 -10.43
N SER A 178 0.22 3.61 -11.74
CA SER A 178 -0.30 2.69 -12.73
C SER A 178 0.60 2.64 -13.94
N PHE A 179 0.62 1.51 -14.61
CA PHE A 179 1.32 1.31 -15.87
C PHE A 179 0.43 0.50 -16.82
N THR A 180 0.78 0.47 -18.09
CA THR A 180 0.10 -0.36 -19.09
C THR A 180 1.14 -1.23 -19.78
N THR A 181 0.88 -2.53 -19.85
CA THR A 181 1.73 -3.45 -20.59
C THR A 181 1.59 -3.16 -22.10
N PRO A 182 2.67 -3.24 -22.88
CA PRO A 182 2.61 -3.05 -24.32
C PRO A 182 1.62 -4.01 -24.98
N SER A 183 0.98 -3.54 -26.05
CA SER A 183 0.24 -4.41 -26.94
C SER A 183 1.17 -5.39 -27.67
N GLU A 184 0.62 -6.49 -28.09
CA GLU A 184 1.33 -7.39 -28.99
C GLU A 184 1.64 -6.65 -30.30
N LYS A 185 2.92 -6.71 -30.73
CA LYS A 185 3.31 -6.06 -32.00
C LYS A 185 2.98 -6.97 -33.16
N ALA A 186 2.33 -6.42 -34.16
CA ALA A 186 2.12 -7.10 -35.44
C ALA A 186 3.47 -7.48 -36.06
N GLY A 187 3.56 -8.66 -36.59
CA GLY A 187 4.72 -9.11 -37.36
C GLY A 187 5.95 -9.51 -36.55
N GLU A 188 5.88 -9.58 -35.21
CA GLU A 188 7.01 -10.11 -34.43
C GLU A 188 7.23 -11.60 -34.77
N PRO A 189 8.47 -12.00 -35.06
CA PRO A 189 8.75 -13.38 -35.45
C PRO A 189 8.55 -14.35 -34.29
N VAL A 190 7.70 -15.37 -34.47
CA VAL A 190 7.53 -16.46 -33.51
C VAL A 190 8.45 -17.63 -33.89
N ASP A 191 9.27 -18.08 -32.97
CA ASP A 191 10.12 -19.26 -33.14
C ASP A 191 9.32 -20.51 -32.71
N LEU A 192 8.91 -21.26 -33.71
CA LEU A 192 8.20 -22.55 -33.52
C LEU A 192 9.17 -23.74 -33.55
N GLY A 193 10.51 -23.51 -33.43
CA GLY A 193 11.53 -24.56 -33.53
C GLY A 193 11.76 -25.02 -34.96
N LEU A 194 11.33 -24.26 -35.96
CA LEU A 194 11.51 -24.54 -37.39
C LEU A 194 12.68 -23.70 -37.94
N SER A 195 13.13 -24.01 -39.15
CA SER A 195 14.20 -23.26 -39.83
C SER A 195 13.81 -21.81 -40.20
N VAL A 196 12.54 -21.48 -40.12
CA VAL A 196 11.99 -20.14 -40.39
C VAL A 196 11.15 -19.67 -39.20
N LYS A 197 11.14 -18.37 -38.96
CA LYS A 197 10.26 -17.75 -37.96
C LYS A 197 8.96 -17.30 -38.64
N TRP A 198 7.86 -17.46 -37.94
CA TRP A 198 6.52 -17.07 -38.40
C TRP A 198 6.08 -15.77 -37.74
N SER A 199 5.29 -14.98 -38.44
CA SER A 199 4.63 -13.83 -37.82
C SER A 199 3.56 -14.31 -36.85
N ASN A 200 3.46 -13.65 -35.71
CA ASN A 200 2.39 -13.92 -34.72
C ASN A 200 1.02 -13.39 -35.17
N TRP A 201 0.97 -12.59 -36.25
CA TRP A 201 -0.26 -12.07 -36.86
C TRP A 201 -0.30 -12.40 -38.35
N ASN A 202 -1.49 -12.30 -38.93
CA ASN A 202 -1.64 -12.39 -40.38
C ASN A 202 -0.92 -11.24 -41.07
N VAL A 203 -0.21 -11.50 -42.14
CA VAL A 203 0.52 -10.48 -42.86
C VAL A 203 -0.44 -9.39 -43.36
N GLY A 204 -0.12 -8.14 -43.05
CA GLY A 204 -0.98 -6.99 -43.37
C GLY A 204 -2.14 -6.73 -42.41
N ALA A 205 -2.28 -7.51 -41.35
CA ALA A 205 -3.22 -7.23 -40.28
C ALA A 205 -2.65 -6.20 -39.29
N SER A 206 -3.51 -5.48 -38.57
CA SER A 206 -3.16 -4.56 -37.48
C SER A 206 -3.51 -5.11 -36.08
N SER A 207 -4.20 -6.25 -36.02
CA SER A 207 -4.51 -7.00 -34.80
C SER A 207 -4.55 -8.51 -35.06
N VAL A 208 -4.55 -9.32 -33.98
CA VAL A 208 -4.61 -10.79 -34.08
C VAL A 208 -5.93 -11.33 -34.64
N GLU A 209 -7.00 -10.55 -34.54
CA GLU A 209 -8.33 -10.89 -35.04
C GLU A 209 -8.56 -10.51 -36.51
N GLU A 210 -7.65 -9.74 -37.10
CA GLU A 210 -7.78 -9.31 -38.50
C GLU A 210 -7.25 -10.36 -39.48
N TYR A 211 -7.90 -10.46 -40.64
CA TYR A 211 -7.53 -11.43 -41.68
C TYR A 211 -6.25 -11.12 -42.43
N GLY A 212 -5.71 -9.89 -42.33
CA GLY A 212 -4.55 -9.48 -43.10
C GLY A 212 -4.83 -9.37 -44.61
N GLY A 213 -3.79 -9.26 -45.41
CA GLY A 213 -3.86 -9.13 -46.85
C GLY A 213 -3.66 -10.44 -47.63
N LEU A 214 -4.13 -10.49 -48.85
CA LEU A 214 -3.84 -11.58 -49.78
C LEU A 214 -2.58 -11.23 -50.57
N TYR A 215 -1.59 -12.11 -50.60
CA TYR A 215 -0.29 -11.93 -51.26
C TYR A 215 -0.01 -13.08 -52.21
N THR A 216 0.76 -12.80 -53.27
CA THR A 216 1.21 -13.85 -54.16
C THR A 216 2.17 -14.78 -53.45
N TRP A 217 1.98 -16.08 -53.56
CA TRP A 217 2.88 -17.06 -52.97
C TRP A 217 4.31 -16.90 -53.52
N GLY A 218 5.28 -16.77 -52.63
CA GLY A 218 6.68 -16.60 -52.97
C GLY A 218 7.08 -15.15 -53.33
N ASP A 219 6.20 -14.15 -53.17
CA ASP A 219 6.56 -12.73 -53.34
C ASP A 219 7.32 -12.19 -52.12
N PRO A 220 8.62 -11.91 -52.25
CA PRO A 220 9.41 -11.40 -51.14
C PRO A 220 9.13 -9.93 -50.82
N THR A 221 8.38 -9.22 -51.67
CA THR A 221 8.07 -7.79 -51.51
C THR A 221 6.77 -7.54 -50.74
N GLY A 222 5.97 -8.58 -50.52
CA GLY A 222 4.67 -8.46 -49.83
C GLY A 222 3.65 -7.62 -50.60
N THR A 223 3.67 -7.70 -51.92
CA THR A 223 2.71 -6.93 -52.76
C THR A 223 1.32 -7.55 -52.67
N LEU A 224 0.31 -6.76 -52.24
CA LEU A 224 -1.09 -7.17 -52.19
C LEU A 224 -1.61 -7.54 -53.59
N VAL A 225 -2.13 -8.76 -53.75
CA VAL A 225 -2.74 -9.23 -55.02
C VAL A 225 -4.24 -8.96 -55.11
N ASN A 226 -4.91 -8.83 -53.94
CA ASN A 226 -6.32 -8.50 -53.91
C ASN A 226 -6.73 -7.95 -52.53
N SER A 227 -7.53 -6.88 -52.53
CA SER A 227 -8.12 -6.28 -51.35
C SER A 227 -9.60 -6.62 -51.20
N ALA A 228 -10.02 -7.81 -51.62
CA ALA A 228 -11.40 -8.23 -51.47
C ALA A 228 -11.76 -8.36 -50.00
N GLY A 229 -12.73 -7.60 -49.54
CA GLY A 229 -13.30 -7.72 -48.22
C GLY A 229 -13.95 -9.09 -47.95
N PRO A 230 -14.36 -9.39 -46.69
CA PRO A 230 -14.91 -10.65 -46.33
C PRO A 230 -16.17 -10.94 -47.19
N GLY A 231 -16.13 -12.01 -47.96
CA GLY A 231 -17.32 -12.48 -48.69
C GLY A 231 -17.14 -12.78 -50.19
N VAL A 232 -15.95 -12.71 -50.77
CA VAL A 232 -15.79 -13.17 -52.18
C VAL A 232 -15.36 -14.64 -52.16
N ASN A 233 -16.33 -15.55 -52.29
CA ASN A 233 -16.07 -16.93 -52.68
C ASN A 233 -15.49 -16.88 -54.09
N ALA A 234 -14.23 -17.21 -54.28
CA ALA A 234 -13.69 -17.58 -55.57
C ALA A 234 -14.28 -18.94 -55.94
N GLY A 235 -15.46 -18.92 -56.50
CA GLY A 235 -16.02 -20.05 -57.22
C GLY A 235 -15.55 -19.96 -58.64
N GLY A 236 -14.88 -21.00 -59.12
CA GLY A 236 -14.49 -21.22 -60.50
C GLY A 236 -13.42 -22.25 -60.59
#